data_84b95ed5c4002ca9ae435690df85a247
#
_entry.id   84b95ed5c4002ca9ae435690df85a247
#
_cell.length_a   1.000
_cell.length_b   1.000
_cell.length_c   1.000
_cell.angle_alpha   90.00
_cell.angle_beta   90.00
_cell.angle_gamma   90.00
#
_symmetry.space_group_name_H-M   'P 1'
#
loop_
_entity.id
_entity.type
_entity.pdbx_description
1 polymer ?
#
loop_
_entity_poly.entity_id
_entity_poly.type
_entity_poly.pdbx_seq_one_letter_code
_entity_poly.pdbx_strand_id
1 'polypeptide(L)'
;MSILIDKDTSMLIIGITGKQGRIHCKHILDTGSKLLAGVAPGRGGQEVEGVPVFETVAEAREKFPEIEAAMLIVPKQFVRDAALQALREGIKLLVIITEFVPVMDALQIVHEAKTLGAKVIGPNTIGVI
;
A
#
# COMPACT_ATOMS: atom_id res chain seq x y z
N MET A 1 -6.46 17.09 -5.78
CA MET A 1 -6.10 16.75 -6.35
C MET A 1 -6.13 15.56 -6.47
N SER A 2 -6.25 14.99 -6.52
CA SER A 2 -6.46 14.02 -6.62
C SER A 2 -6.17 13.12 -7.45
N ILE A 3 -5.89 13.02 -8.04
CA ILE A 3 -5.73 12.47 -9.04
C ILE A 3 -4.79 11.53 -9.17
N LEU A 4 -4.29 11.04 -8.24
CA LEU A 4 -3.20 10.13 -8.30
C LEU A 4 -3.62 8.70 -8.49
N ILE A 5 -4.81 8.34 -8.04
CA ILE A 5 -5.33 7.00 -8.22
C ILE A 5 -6.61 7.08 -9.03
N ASP A 6 -6.62 6.42 -10.18
CA ASP A 6 -7.81 6.34 -11.00
C ASP A 6 -8.10 4.88 -11.33
N LYS A 7 -9.09 4.64 -12.17
CA LYS A 7 -9.50 3.29 -12.49
C LYS A 7 -8.45 2.48 -13.21
N ASP A 8 -7.50 3.15 -13.86
CA ASP A 8 -6.47 2.46 -14.61
C ASP A 8 -5.21 2.21 -13.79
N THR A 9 -5.14 2.74 -12.58
CA THR A 9 -3.98 2.52 -11.72
C THR A 9 -4.05 1.11 -11.11
N SER A 10 -3.04 0.31 -11.37
CA SER A 10 -2.95 -1.03 -10.79
C SER A 10 -2.36 -0.94 -9.39
N MET A 11 -3.01 -1.57 -8.42
CA MET A 11 -2.64 -1.38 -7.03
C MET A 11 -2.71 -2.65 -6.21
N LEU A 12 -2.07 -2.61 -5.04
CA LEU A 12 -2.18 -3.65 -4.04
C LEU A 12 -2.47 -3.02 -2.67
N ILE A 13 -2.91 -3.84 -1.74
CA ILE A 13 -3.14 -3.41 -0.36
C ILE A 13 -2.21 -4.20 0.55
N ILE A 14 -1.37 -3.50 1.32
CA ILE A 14 -0.53 -4.12 2.33
C ILE A 14 -1.31 -4.10 3.64
N GLY A 15 -1.52 -5.28 4.22
CA GLY A 15 -2.37 -5.43 5.40
C GLY A 15 -3.81 -5.76 5.05
N ILE A 16 -4.01 -6.37 3.89
CA ILE A 16 -5.35 -6.65 3.35
C ILE A 16 -6.18 -7.58 4.23
N THR A 17 -5.54 -8.44 5.00
CA THR A 17 -6.25 -9.42 5.82
C THR A 17 -6.75 -8.86 7.15
N GLY A 18 -6.30 -7.67 7.53
CA GLY A 18 -6.79 -7.04 8.74
C GLY A 18 -8.21 -6.50 8.55
N LYS A 19 -8.85 -6.12 9.64
CA LYS A 19 -10.23 -5.64 9.60
C LYS A 19 -10.37 -4.44 8.68
N GLN A 20 -9.51 -3.43 8.84
CA GLN A 20 -9.55 -2.24 8.01
C GLN A 20 -9.17 -2.56 6.57
N GLY A 21 -8.20 -3.45 6.39
CA GLY A 21 -7.77 -3.87 5.05
C GLY A 21 -8.90 -4.49 4.26
N ARG A 22 -9.70 -5.34 4.90
CA ARG A 22 -10.83 -5.99 4.24
C ARG A 22 -11.90 -4.98 3.86
N ILE A 23 -12.17 -4.01 4.72
CA ILE A 23 -13.15 -2.97 4.46
C ILE A 23 -12.71 -2.12 3.26
N HIS A 24 -11.47 -1.69 3.24
CA HIS A 24 -10.95 -0.89 2.13
C HIS A 24 -10.90 -1.69 0.83
N CYS A 25 -10.56 -2.98 0.94
CA CYS A 25 -10.54 -3.86 -0.23
C CYS A 25 -11.90 -3.89 -0.91
N LYS A 26 -12.94 -4.13 -0.14
CA LYS A 26 -14.29 -4.19 -0.68
C LYS A 26 -14.69 -2.86 -1.28
N HIS A 27 -14.38 -1.77 -0.60
CA HIS A 27 -14.73 -0.44 -1.07
C HIS A 27 -14.06 -0.13 -2.41
N ILE A 28 -12.78 -0.45 -2.52
CA ILE A 28 -12.03 -0.20 -3.75
C ILE A 28 -12.57 -1.04 -4.90
N LEU A 29 -12.87 -2.31 -4.64
CA LEU A 29 -13.43 -3.18 -5.68
C LEU A 29 -14.79 -2.66 -6.14
N ASP A 30 -15.60 -2.14 -5.22
CA ASP A 30 -16.91 -1.60 -5.57
C ASP A 30 -16.82 -0.38 -6.47
N THR A 31 -15.71 0.35 -6.43
CA THR A 31 -15.51 1.50 -7.30
C THR A 31 -15.00 1.12 -8.69
N GLY A 32 -14.70 -0.14 -8.92
CA GLY A 32 -14.20 -0.61 -10.22
C GLY A 32 -12.72 -0.38 -10.42
N SER A 33 -11.98 -0.08 -9.37
CA SER A 33 -10.54 0.14 -9.48
C SER A 33 -9.79 -1.18 -9.64
N LYS A 34 -8.57 -1.10 -10.19
CA LYS A 34 -7.74 -2.28 -10.45
C LYS A 34 -6.96 -2.70 -9.23
N LEU A 35 -7.62 -3.37 -8.31
CA LEU A 35 -6.96 -3.95 -7.14
C LEU A 35 -6.60 -5.39 -7.51
N LEU A 36 -5.33 -5.64 -7.73
CA LEU A 36 -4.86 -6.92 -8.25
C LEU A 36 -4.34 -7.88 -7.20
N ALA A 37 -3.85 -7.36 -6.07
CA ALA A 37 -3.21 -8.21 -5.09
C ALA A 37 -3.29 -7.61 -3.70
N GLY A 38 -3.07 -8.44 -2.69
CA GLY A 38 -2.88 -8.01 -1.33
C GLY A 38 -1.58 -8.57 -0.80
N VAL A 39 -1.06 -7.97 0.25
CA VAL A 39 0.16 -8.44 0.90
C VAL A 39 -0.12 -8.54 2.39
N ALA A 40 0.18 -9.70 2.96
CA ALA A 40 0.04 -9.91 4.40
C ALA A 40 0.99 -11.03 4.80
N PRO A 41 2.09 -10.72 5.49
CA PRO A 41 3.05 -11.74 5.91
C PRO A 41 2.36 -12.82 6.75
N GLY A 42 2.66 -14.08 6.45
CA GLY A 42 2.03 -15.21 7.13
C GLY A 42 0.67 -15.60 6.57
N ARG A 43 0.16 -14.87 5.58
CA ARG A 43 -1.16 -15.13 5.00
C ARG A 43 -1.11 -15.38 3.51
N GLY A 44 0.07 -15.59 2.96
CA GLY A 44 0.20 -15.85 1.53
C GLY A 44 -0.61 -17.07 1.13
N GLY A 45 -1.22 -17.00 -0.05
CA GLY A 45 -2.05 -18.09 -0.56
C GLY A 45 -3.52 -17.96 -0.22
N GLN A 46 -3.89 -17.01 0.64
CA GLN A 46 -5.29 -16.74 0.96
C GLN A 46 -5.88 -15.78 -0.06
N GLU A 47 -7.16 -15.52 0.06
CA GLU A 47 -7.87 -14.54 -0.76
C GLU A 47 -8.73 -13.67 0.13
N VAL A 48 -8.89 -12.41 -0.26
CA VAL A 48 -9.80 -11.48 0.40
C VAL A 48 -10.68 -10.90 -0.70
N GLU A 49 -11.98 -11.14 -0.65
CA GLU A 49 -12.93 -10.66 -1.65
C GLU A 49 -12.49 -11.04 -3.08
N GLY A 50 -11.89 -12.21 -3.23
CA GLY A 50 -11.42 -12.68 -4.53
C GLY A 50 -10.04 -12.17 -4.92
N VAL A 51 -9.41 -11.35 -4.10
CA VAL A 51 -8.09 -10.79 -4.38
C VAL A 51 -7.03 -11.70 -3.76
N PRO A 52 -6.05 -12.18 -4.54
CA PRO A 52 -5.01 -13.07 -4.00
C PRO A 52 -4.09 -12.34 -3.05
N VAL A 53 -3.67 -13.03 -1.99
CA VAL A 53 -2.79 -12.47 -0.97
C VAL A 53 -1.41 -13.10 -1.09
N PHE A 54 -0.39 -12.26 -1.06
CA PHE A 54 1.02 -12.68 -1.15
C PHE A 54 1.75 -12.37 0.15
N GLU A 55 2.88 -13.04 0.34
CA GLU A 55 3.70 -12.83 1.54
C GLU A 55 4.42 -11.49 1.53
N THR A 56 4.85 -11.05 0.35
CA THR A 56 5.64 -9.82 0.23
C THR A 56 5.21 -9.03 -1.00
N VAL A 57 5.60 -7.75 -1.00
CA VAL A 57 5.36 -6.89 -2.17
C VAL A 57 6.12 -7.44 -3.38
N ALA A 58 7.32 -7.98 -3.16
CA ALA A 58 8.12 -8.53 -4.25
C ALA A 58 7.37 -9.65 -4.96
N GLU A 59 6.76 -10.57 -4.19
CA GLU A 59 6.00 -11.67 -4.78
C GLU A 59 4.79 -11.16 -5.55
N ALA A 60 4.08 -10.18 -4.98
CA ALA A 60 2.91 -9.62 -5.64
C ALA A 60 3.29 -8.98 -6.97
N ARG A 61 4.39 -8.23 -7.00
CA ARG A 61 4.84 -7.57 -8.23
C ARG A 61 5.43 -8.55 -9.24
N GLU A 62 5.94 -9.68 -8.78
CA GLU A 62 6.39 -10.72 -9.69
C GLU A 62 5.22 -11.28 -10.47
N LYS A 63 4.09 -11.47 -9.79
CA LYS A 63 2.89 -11.98 -10.43
C LYS A 63 2.19 -10.90 -11.27
N PHE A 64 2.17 -9.67 -10.76
CA PHE A 64 1.51 -8.53 -11.40
C PHE A 64 2.49 -7.37 -11.52
N PRO A 65 3.41 -7.41 -12.49
CA PRO A 65 4.43 -6.36 -12.60
C PRO A 65 3.88 -4.97 -12.92
N GLU A 66 2.64 -4.89 -13.37
CA GLU A 66 2.03 -3.60 -13.66
C GLU A 66 1.60 -2.82 -12.43
N ILE A 67 1.62 -3.43 -11.24
CA ILE A 67 1.24 -2.73 -10.01
C ILE A 67 2.18 -1.57 -9.76
N GLU A 68 1.64 -0.36 -9.63
CA GLU A 68 2.45 0.83 -9.38
C GLU A 68 2.04 1.57 -8.13
N ALA A 69 0.91 1.22 -7.51
CA ALA A 69 0.41 1.88 -6.31
C ALA A 69 0.17 0.87 -5.20
N ALA A 70 0.38 1.30 -3.97
CA ALA A 70 0.12 0.46 -2.80
C ALA A 70 -0.61 1.28 -1.74
N MET A 71 -1.63 0.67 -1.14
CA MET A 71 -2.31 1.24 0.02
C MET A 71 -1.82 0.48 1.24
N LEU A 72 -1.38 1.22 2.25
CA LEU A 72 -0.74 0.63 3.42
C LEU A 72 -1.65 0.76 4.63
N ILE A 73 -2.10 -0.38 5.15
CA ILE A 73 -3.00 -0.45 6.29
C ILE A 73 -2.49 -1.52 7.25
N VAL A 74 -1.44 -1.18 8.00
CA VAL A 74 -0.87 -2.09 8.99
C VAL A 74 -0.75 -1.33 10.31
N PRO A 75 -0.55 -2.01 11.44
CA PRO A 75 -0.33 -1.31 12.71
C PRO A 75 0.82 -0.32 12.59
N LYS A 76 0.71 0.81 13.30
CA LYS A 76 1.64 1.93 13.13
C LYS A 76 3.10 1.56 13.31
N GLN A 77 3.40 0.60 14.19
CA GLN A 77 4.78 0.19 14.43
C GLN A 77 5.40 -0.56 13.25
N PHE A 78 4.58 -1.01 12.30
CA PHE A 78 5.07 -1.71 11.12
C PHE A 78 5.06 -0.87 9.85
N VAL A 79 4.55 0.36 9.94
CA VAL A 79 4.36 1.19 8.74
C VAL A 79 5.68 1.52 8.07
N ARG A 80 6.69 1.92 8.85
CA ARG A 80 7.98 2.30 8.27
C ARG A 80 8.58 1.17 7.44
N ASP A 81 8.69 -0.01 8.03
CA ASP A 81 9.34 -1.13 7.33
C ASP A 81 8.55 -1.54 6.09
N ALA A 82 7.23 -1.61 6.20
CA ALA A 82 6.39 -1.99 5.07
C ALA A 82 6.46 -0.95 3.96
N ALA A 83 6.46 0.33 4.32
CA ALA A 83 6.53 1.41 3.34
C ALA A 83 7.87 1.41 2.61
N LEU A 84 8.97 1.27 3.35
CA LEU A 84 10.30 1.25 2.74
C LEU A 84 10.44 0.07 1.80
N GLN A 85 9.92 -1.09 2.20
CA GLN A 85 9.98 -2.28 1.37
C GLN A 85 9.20 -2.07 0.07
N ALA A 86 7.99 -1.51 0.17
CA ALA A 86 7.19 -1.25 -1.02
C ALA A 86 7.89 -0.30 -1.98
N LEU A 87 8.46 0.78 -1.45
CA LEU A 87 9.15 1.76 -2.27
C LEU A 87 10.35 1.16 -2.98
N ARG A 88 11.10 0.32 -2.27
CA ARG A 88 12.29 -0.32 -2.84
C ARG A 88 11.94 -1.36 -3.89
N GLU A 89 10.71 -1.89 -3.85
CA GLU A 89 10.24 -2.83 -4.84
C GLU A 89 9.61 -2.14 -6.05
N GLY A 90 9.74 -0.83 -6.15
CA GLY A 90 9.30 -0.12 -7.34
C GLY A 90 7.92 0.49 -7.29
N ILE A 91 7.27 0.50 -6.14
CA ILE A 91 5.97 1.17 -6.01
C ILE A 91 6.18 2.67 -6.19
N LYS A 92 5.40 3.28 -7.07
CA LYS A 92 5.53 4.70 -7.42
C LYS A 92 4.59 5.60 -6.64
N LEU A 93 3.50 5.06 -6.11
CA LEU A 93 2.54 5.81 -5.32
C LEU A 93 2.19 5.00 -4.08
N LEU A 94 2.48 5.55 -2.91
CA LEU A 94 2.20 4.89 -1.65
C LEU A 94 1.17 5.72 -0.88
N VAL A 95 0.05 5.10 -0.54
CA VAL A 95 -1.01 5.75 0.24
C VAL A 95 -1.02 5.12 1.62
N ILE A 96 -0.72 5.90 2.65
CA ILE A 96 -0.65 5.41 4.02
C ILE A 96 -1.93 5.77 4.74
N ILE A 97 -2.73 4.78 5.08
CA ILE A 97 -4.00 4.96 5.76
C ILE A 97 -3.81 4.93 7.28
N THR A 98 -2.84 4.17 7.75
CA THR A 98 -2.57 4.04 9.19
C THR A 98 -2.34 5.39 9.83
N GLU A 99 -3.03 5.64 10.95
CA GLU A 99 -2.89 6.91 11.69
C GLU A 99 -1.85 6.79 12.79
N PHE A 100 -1.42 7.94 13.28
CA PHE A 100 -0.49 8.04 14.42
C PHE A 100 0.88 7.40 14.17
N VAL A 101 1.32 7.43 12.91
CA VAL A 101 2.67 6.97 12.58
C VAL A 101 3.67 7.95 13.19
N PRO A 102 4.72 7.46 13.88
CA PRO A 102 5.72 8.37 14.47
C PRO A 102 6.31 9.31 13.42
N VAL A 103 6.52 10.56 13.81
CA VAL A 103 7.01 11.59 12.88
C VAL A 103 8.31 11.18 12.21
N MET A 104 9.24 10.63 12.98
CA MET A 104 10.54 10.22 12.42
C MET A 104 10.38 9.13 11.39
N ASP A 105 9.47 8.17 11.63
CA ASP A 105 9.20 7.11 10.66
C ASP A 105 8.61 7.71 9.38
N ALA A 106 7.66 8.63 9.52
CA ALA A 106 7.03 9.25 8.36
C ALA A 106 8.05 10.04 7.54
N LEU A 107 8.97 10.75 8.21
CA LEU A 107 10.01 11.50 7.52
C LEU A 107 10.96 10.60 6.76
N GLN A 108 11.31 9.44 7.33
CA GLN A 108 12.14 8.47 6.63
C GLN A 108 11.46 7.95 5.38
N ILE A 109 10.16 7.67 5.46
CA ILE A 109 9.39 7.19 4.33
C ILE A 109 9.38 8.24 3.21
N VAL A 110 9.12 9.49 3.56
CA VAL A 110 9.08 10.58 2.58
C VAL A 110 10.44 10.75 1.92
N HIS A 111 11.51 10.68 2.72
CA HIS A 111 12.86 10.82 2.20
C HIS A 111 13.19 9.71 1.20
N GLU A 112 12.87 8.48 1.55
CA GLU A 112 13.13 7.36 0.66
C GLU A 112 12.32 7.48 -0.63
N ALA A 113 11.04 7.86 -0.51
CA ALA A 113 10.18 8.04 -1.68
C ALA A 113 10.76 9.10 -2.61
N LYS A 114 11.21 10.21 -2.05
CA LYS A 114 11.79 11.28 -2.85
C LYS A 114 13.04 10.81 -3.58
N THR A 115 13.88 10.05 -2.89
CA THR A 115 15.10 9.51 -3.48
C THR A 115 14.77 8.57 -4.64
N LEU A 116 13.70 7.79 -4.54
CA LEU A 116 13.33 6.81 -5.55
C LEU A 116 12.35 7.35 -6.59
N GLY A 117 11.97 8.62 -6.50
CA GLY A 117 11.05 9.21 -7.46
C GLY A 117 9.60 8.79 -7.28
N ALA A 118 9.23 8.38 -6.08
CA ALA A 118 7.86 7.97 -5.77
C ALA A 118 7.13 9.06 -4.99
N LYS A 119 5.80 8.95 -4.94
CA LYS A 119 4.97 9.88 -4.18
C LYS A 119 4.33 9.16 -3.00
N VAL A 120 4.14 9.89 -1.91
CA VAL A 120 3.52 9.37 -0.70
C VAL A 120 2.37 10.29 -0.30
N ILE A 121 1.21 9.68 -0.01
CA ILE A 121 0.04 10.39 0.50
C ILE A 121 -0.18 9.88 1.92
N GLY A 122 -0.31 10.81 2.90
CA GLY A 122 -0.34 10.46 4.31
C GLY A 122 1.05 10.27 4.85
N PRO A 123 1.18 9.79 6.08
CA PRO A 123 0.09 9.56 7.02
C PRO A 123 -0.54 10.88 7.48
N ASN A 124 -1.78 10.79 7.94
CA ASN A 124 -2.56 11.98 8.29
C ASN A 124 -1.92 12.86 9.35
N THR A 125 -1.16 12.26 10.24
CA THR A 125 -0.53 13.00 11.32
C THR A 125 0.50 14.00 10.83
N ILE A 126 0.96 13.84 9.60
CA ILE A 126 1.92 14.75 8.99
C ILE A 126 1.20 15.71 8.05
N GLY A 127 -0.02 15.37 7.69
CA GLY A 127 -0.77 16.12 6.70
C GLY A 127 -0.37 15.72 5.29
N VAL A 128 -0.64 16.58 4.36
CA VAL A 128 -0.38 16.29 2.96
C VAL A 128 1.10 16.45 2.68
N ILE A 129 1.64 15.53 2.02
CA ILE A 129 3.06 15.54 1.72
C ILE A 129 3.31 15.76 0.25
#